data_72bb948644e261f0e579dbc6f0ba7058
#
_entry.id   72bb948644e261f0e579dbc6f0ba7058
#
_cell.length_a   1.000
_cell.length_b   1.000
_cell.length_c   1.000
_cell.angle_alpha   90.00
_cell.angle_beta   90.00
_cell.angle_gamma   90.00
#
_symmetry.space_group_name_H-M   'P 1'
#
loop_
_entity.id
_entity.type
_entity.pdbx_description
1 polymer ?
#
loop_
_entity_poly.entity_id
_entity_poly.type
_entity_poly.pdbx_seq_one_letter_code
_entity_poly.pdbx_strand_id
1 'polypeptide(L)'
;GNTPEQGKDYMGYRYLTIGSNPSSFAITTNKKVNTQNGYYMTDSVFAYGDIPSYSLFFGIGNWNDTTLWSHLPPLRHRNALIKGNVSITTDTYCKDIAIHSGSLEINPGSLFILQNLDLYENKASLHSGGTILLSGRITFHKTFEEPGKWYFISFPFDVYPPGIDLHFEQKDATPNDGGNYFYVQSYNGDKRASSNQSAENWEVVPIRPDNVPLFEKNKGYLIALDEKTTNRTLSFSSRPGDIPENFANIGAIAIPLNSDSSSGNQENHGWYLCGNPLPALLPLTQIEKNRALDGNIYVYDGNGYKTYSLNSNYALPPFAAFFVKASSPTELKISSNSTPTKAINIIPTNFPMSKSITEPHPNKQSTEIELPNTENFRFFIKDGQLHLQNIPEAGYIKVFNMMGHCMFQKRIRQGSLVVPFTNLSGMYILQIHSANYQKHYKVVLP
;
A
#
# COMPACT_ATOMS: atom_id res chain seq x y z
N GLY A 1 36.33 0.53 24.43
CA GLY A 1 34.94 0.64 24.77
C GLY A 1 34.79 0.96 26.23
N ASN A 2 33.94 1.91 26.57
CA ASN A 2 33.66 2.21 27.94
C ASN A 2 32.86 1.08 28.57
N THR A 3 33.43 0.39 29.52
CA THR A 3 32.68 -0.52 30.39
C THR A 3 31.61 0.31 31.11
N PRO A 4 30.39 -0.16 31.16
CA PRO A 4 29.36 0.52 31.95
C PRO A 4 29.84 0.66 33.38
N GLU A 5 29.70 1.84 33.95
CA GLU A 5 30.07 2.07 35.34
C GLU A 5 29.20 1.20 36.24
N GLN A 6 29.85 0.50 37.12
CA GLN A 6 29.22 -0.35 38.10
C GLN A 6 28.28 0.44 39.01
N GLY A 7 27.07 -0.02 39.19
CA GLY A 7 26.09 0.64 40.08
C GLY A 7 25.22 1.70 39.42
N LYS A 8 25.35 1.97 38.14
CA LYS A 8 24.41 2.79 37.41
C LYS A 8 23.30 1.92 36.80
N ASP A 9 22.09 2.40 36.94
CA ASP A 9 20.95 1.79 36.30
C ASP A 9 20.99 2.09 34.79
N TYR A 10 21.48 1.14 34.04
CA TYR A 10 21.52 1.21 32.62
C TYR A 10 20.21 0.63 32.06
N MET A 11 19.30 1.46 31.76
CA MET A 11 18.06 1.12 31.14
C MET A 11 18.31 0.46 29.78
N GLY A 12 18.61 -0.82 29.83
CA GLY A 12 18.94 -1.63 28.66
C GLY A 12 20.25 -1.19 27.96
N TYR A 13 20.42 -1.58 26.80
CA TYR A 13 21.61 -1.48 25.95
C TYR A 13 21.95 -0.09 25.44
N ARG A 14 21.18 0.93 25.72
CA ARG A 14 21.51 2.29 25.24
C ARG A 14 22.85 2.82 25.73
N TYR A 15 23.39 2.22 26.79
CA TYR A 15 24.71 2.52 27.34
C TYR A 15 25.80 1.61 26.83
N LEU A 16 25.45 0.68 26.02
CA LEU A 16 26.36 -0.26 25.38
C LEU A 16 26.82 0.24 24.03
N THR A 17 26.71 1.52 23.79
CA THR A 17 27.36 2.18 22.66
C THR A 17 28.85 2.09 22.88
N ILE A 18 29.45 1.25 22.18
CA ILE A 18 30.80 0.96 22.39
C ILE A 18 31.57 1.27 21.17
N GLY A 19 32.48 2.08 21.47
CA GLY A 19 33.72 2.17 20.84
C GLY A 19 33.74 2.32 19.36
N SER A 20 34.91 2.38 18.90
CA SER A 20 35.30 2.77 17.56
C SER A 20 35.15 1.68 16.51
N ASN A 21 34.81 0.47 16.84
CA ASN A 21 34.62 -0.62 15.89
C ASN A 21 33.38 -1.45 16.24
N PRO A 22 32.22 -1.05 15.74
CA PRO A 22 30.97 -1.76 16.02
C PRO A 22 30.93 -3.20 15.51
N SER A 23 31.67 -3.51 14.46
CA SER A 23 31.70 -4.86 13.90
C SER A 23 32.42 -5.89 14.78
N SER A 24 33.24 -5.45 15.70
CA SER A 24 33.93 -6.34 16.65
C SER A 24 33.27 -6.38 18.01
N PHE A 25 32.21 -5.58 18.20
CA PHE A 25 31.53 -5.47 19.45
C PHE A 25 30.37 -6.45 19.55
N ALA A 26 30.47 -7.35 20.46
CA ALA A 26 29.36 -8.18 20.90
C ALA A 26 29.04 -7.86 22.36
N ILE A 27 27.78 -7.57 22.64
CA ILE A 27 27.28 -7.62 23.99
C ILE A 27 27.28 -9.08 24.39
N THR A 28 28.32 -9.50 25.04
CA THR A 28 28.27 -10.80 25.68
C THR A 28 27.22 -10.72 26.79
N THR A 29 26.24 -11.56 26.71
CA THR A 29 25.30 -11.77 27.80
C THR A 29 26.03 -12.40 28.97
N ASN A 30 26.84 -11.63 29.60
CA ASN A 30 27.37 -12.07 30.84
C ASN A 30 26.23 -11.98 31.88
N LYS A 31 25.58 -13.10 32.13
CA LYS A 31 24.48 -13.22 33.10
C LYS A 31 24.85 -12.62 34.45
N LYS A 32 26.13 -12.66 34.84
CA LYS A 32 26.58 -12.05 36.05
C LYS A 32 26.48 -10.53 36.05
N VAL A 33 26.78 -9.91 34.90
CA VAL A 33 26.63 -8.46 34.75
C VAL A 33 25.16 -8.07 34.83
N ASN A 34 24.31 -8.87 34.24
CA ASN A 34 22.87 -8.62 34.25
C ASN A 34 22.26 -8.70 35.64
N THR A 35 22.65 -9.70 36.43
CA THR A 35 22.09 -9.91 37.74
C THR A 35 22.63 -8.94 38.78
N GLN A 36 23.89 -8.54 38.68
CA GLN A 36 24.49 -7.62 39.63
C GLN A 36 24.15 -6.16 39.39
N ASN A 37 23.91 -5.79 38.15
CA ASN A 37 23.76 -4.39 37.77
C ASN A 37 22.38 -4.07 37.19
N GLY A 38 21.40 -4.97 37.27
CA GLY A 38 20.05 -4.74 36.77
C GLY A 38 19.95 -4.70 35.27
N TYR A 39 20.92 -5.18 34.52
CA TYR A 39 20.84 -5.28 33.08
C TYR A 39 19.94 -6.43 32.68
N TYR A 40 18.96 -6.12 31.90
CA TYR A 40 18.16 -7.12 31.21
C TYR A 40 18.74 -7.34 29.83
N MET A 41 19.73 -8.18 29.78
CA MET A 41 20.20 -8.67 28.53
C MET A 41 19.43 -9.93 28.21
N THR A 42 18.92 -9.98 27.04
CA THR A 42 18.31 -11.20 26.52
C THR A 42 19.39 -12.28 26.42
N ASP A 43 18.98 -13.53 26.38
CA ASP A 43 19.92 -14.65 26.16
C ASP A 43 20.59 -14.60 24.77
N SER A 44 20.28 -13.59 23.97
CA SER A 44 20.85 -13.37 22.65
C SER A 44 22.01 -12.38 22.72
N VAL A 45 23.09 -12.69 22.08
CA VAL A 45 24.21 -11.78 21.84
C VAL A 45 23.91 -10.98 20.60
N PHE A 46 23.92 -9.67 20.73
CA PHE A 46 23.79 -8.78 19.59
C PHE A 46 25.15 -8.14 19.29
N ALA A 47 25.65 -8.29 18.09
CA ALA A 47 26.68 -7.39 17.61
C ALA A 47 26.08 -5.98 17.47
N TYR A 48 26.87 -4.93 17.61
CA TYR A 48 26.38 -3.55 17.50
C TYR A 48 25.64 -3.29 16.17
N GLY A 49 26.13 -3.88 15.10
CA GLY A 49 25.46 -3.81 13.77
C GLY A 49 24.19 -4.64 13.65
N ASP A 50 23.92 -5.53 14.60
CA ASP A 50 22.76 -6.42 14.57
C ASP A 50 21.62 -5.93 15.47
N ILE A 51 21.81 -4.81 16.17
CA ILE A 51 20.71 -4.18 16.94
C ILE A 51 19.71 -3.65 15.94
N PRO A 52 18.51 -4.23 15.91
CA PRO A 52 17.50 -3.80 14.96
C PRO A 52 17.20 -2.32 15.09
N SER A 53 17.27 -1.57 14.00
CA SER A 53 16.94 -0.16 14.00
C SER A 53 15.45 0.10 14.27
N TYR A 54 14.62 -0.93 14.21
CA TYR A 54 13.18 -0.88 14.47
C TYR A 54 12.65 -2.15 15.12
N SER A 55 11.48 -2.01 15.78
CA SER A 55 10.67 -3.13 16.24
C SER A 55 9.76 -3.58 15.09
N LEU A 56 9.72 -4.88 14.83
CA LEU A 56 8.87 -5.48 13.81
C LEU A 56 7.56 -5.95 14.45
N PHE A 57 6.44 -5.45 13.94
CA PHE A 57 5.10 -5.96 14.24
C PHE A 57 4.68 -7.02 13.23
N PHE A 58 4.14 -8.12 13.70
CA PHE A 58 3.60 -9.18 12.87
C PHE A 58 2.34 -9.78 13.50
N GLY A 59 1.40 -10.19 12.67
CA GLY A 59 0.12 -10.73 13.14
C GLY A 59 -1.01 -9.71 13.08
N ILE A 60 -2.01 -9.90 13.92
CA ILE A 60 -3.20 -9.04 14.01
C ILE A 60 -3.44 -8.72 15.48
N GLY A 61 -3.49 -7.44 15.83
CA GLY A 61 -3.76 -7.04 17.21
C GLY A 61 -3.50 -5.59 17.51
N ASN A 62 -3.44 -5.27 18.80
CA ASN A 62 -3.24 -3.92 19.29
C ASN A 62 -1.75 -3.57 19.32
N TRP A 63 -1.43 -2.27 19.11
CA TRP A 63 -0.07 -1.74 19.24
C TRP A 63 0.60 -2.11 20.56
N ASN A 64 -0.16 -2.11 21.65
CA ASN A 64 0.35 -2.39 23.00
C ASN A 64 0.52 -3.88 23.31
N ASP A 65 0.13 -4.77 22.40
CA ASP A 65 0.36 -6.22 22.58
C ASP A 65 1.83 -6.56 22.33
N THR A 66 2.57 -6.71 23.42
CA THR A 66 4.01 -6.96 23.38
C THR A 66 4.39 -8.29 22.71
N THR A 67 3.46 -9.24 22.62
CA THR A 67 3.69 -10.55 22.02
C THR A 67 3.74 -10.50 20.48
N LEU A 68 3.21 -9.43 19.89
CA LEU A 68 3.16 -9.23 18.44
C LEU A 68 4.36 -8.42 17.90
N TRP A 69 5.27 -8.02 18.77
CA TRP A 69 6.48 -7.31 18.40
C TRP A 69 7.71 -8.21 18.51
N SER A 70 8.65 -8.05 17.58
CA SER A 70 9.95 -8.73 17.68
C SER A 70 10.74 -8.30 18.92
N HIS A 71 10.45 -7.08 19.40
CA HIS A 71 10.94 -6.45 20.61
C HIS A 71 9.76 -5.77 21.28
N LEU A 72 9.97 -4.91 22.25
CA LEU A 72 8.87 -4.12 22.82
C LEU A 72 8.26 -3.16 21.78
N PRO A 73 6.98 -2.79 21.93
CA PRO A 73 6.40 -1.73 21.11
C PRO A 73 7.31 -0.49 21.09
N PRO A 74 7.51 0.13 19.92
CA PRO A 74 8.39 1.28 19.82
C PRO A 74 7.83 2.47 20.62
N LEU A 75 8.74 3.19 21.25
CA LEU A 75 8.52 4.47 21.93
C LEU A 75 9.06 5.60 21.04
N ARG A 76 8.98 6.84 21.54
CA ARG A 76 9.42 8.07 20.82
C ARG A 76 10.74 8.00 20.05
N HIS A 77 11.66 7.15 20.47
CA HIS A 77 13.01 7.07 19.90
C HIS A 77 13.26 5.84 19.05
N ARG A 78 12.24 5.02 18.85
CA ARG A 78 12.36 3.78 18.08
C ARG A 78 11.48 3.81 16.84
N ASN A 79 11.97 3.12 15.83
CA ASN A 79 11.25 2.93 14.60
C ASN A 79 10.36 1.69 14.67
N ALA A 80 9.25 1.71 13.97
CA ALA A 80 8.36 0.58 13.78
C ALA A 80 8.41 0.08 12.34
N LEU A 81 8.40 -1.24 12.16
CA LEU A 81 8.16 -1.89 10.87
C LEU A 81 6.91 -2.75 10.98
N ILE A 82 5.90 -2.42 10.19
CA ILE A 82 4.62 -3.14 10.21
C ILE A 82 4.56 -4.13 9.05
N LYS A 83 4.34 -5.41 9.41
CA LYS A 83 4.09 -6.53 8.48
C LYS A 83 2.84 -7.31 8.88
N GLY A 84 1.86 -6.66 9.48
CA GLY A 84 0.62 -7.23 9.95
C GLY A 84 -0.46 -6.16 10.08
N ASN A 85 -1.55 -6.49 10.74
CA ASN A 85 -2.66 -5.56 10.95
C ASN A 85 -2.65 -5.08 12.41
N VAL A 86 -2.26 -3.84 12.61
CA VAL A 86 -2.12 -3.25 13.94
C VAL A 86 -3.16 -2.16 14.15
N SER A 87 -3.77 -2.14 15.33
CA SER A 87 -4.68 -1.08 15.77
C SER A 87 -4.07 -0.27 16.92
N ILE A 88 -4.24 1.03 16.84
CA ILE A 88 -3.88 1.99 17.89
C ILE A 88 -5.17 2.43 18.58
N THR A 89 -5.31 2.05 19.85
CA THR A 89 -6.51 2.32 20.66
C THR A 89 -6.26 3.28 21.80
N THR A 90 -5.02 3.75 21.96
CA THR A 90 -4.58 4.72 22.97
C THR A 90 -3.53 5.63 22.35
N ASP A 91 -3.29 6.76 22.97
CA ASP A 91 -2.25 7.70 22.53
C ASP A 91 -0.89 7.00 22.42
N THR A 92 -0.29 7.12 21.27
CA THR A 92 0.89 6.35 20.89
C THR A 92 1.93 7.25 20.21
N TYR A 93 3.19 6.93 20.44
CA TYR A 93 4.33 7.67 19.91
C TYR A 93 5.30 6.70 19.24
N CYS A 94 5.83 7.10 18.08
CA CYS A 94 6.88 6.39 17.37
C CYS A 94 7.82 7.42 16.75
N LYS A 95 9.08 7.05 16.50
CA LYS A 95 9.95 7.93 15.72
C LYS A 95 9.58 7.84 14.25
N ASP A 96 9.92 6.75 13.61
CA ASP A 96 9.61 6.49 12.21
C ASP A 96 8.81 5.21 12.11
N ILE A 97 7.88 5.15 11.19
CA ILE A 97 7.10 3.96 10.91
C ILE A 97 7.17 3.62 9.43
N ALA A 98 7.42 2.35 9.14
CA ALA A 98 7.32 1.79 7.80
C ALA A 98 6.20 0.75 7.78
N ILE A 99 5.17 0.97 6.95
CA ILE A 99 4.13 -0.02 6.70
C ILE A 99 4.53 -0.76 5.42
N HIS A 100 5.15 -1.92 5.62
CA HIS A 100 5.63 -2.74 4.51
C HIS A 100 4.52 -3.64 3.94
N SER A 101 3.64 -4.15 4.82
CA SER A 101 2.47 -4.93 4.43
C SER A 101 1.45 -4.96 5.56
N GLY A 102 0.17 -5.11 5.21
CA GLY A 102 -0.92 -5.08 6.18
C GLY A 102 -1.47 -3.69 6.45
N SER A 103 -1.99 -3.46 7.63
CA SER A 103 -2.70 -2.20 7.95
C SER A 103 -2.27 -1.60 9.27
N LEU A 104 -2.29 -0.28 9.32
CA LEU A 104 -2.28 0.52 10.54
C LEU A 104 -3.62 1.23 10.66
N GLU A 105 -4.35 0.95 11.73
CA GLU A 105 -5.62 1.57 12.05
C GLU A 105 -5.49 2.42 13.32
N ILE A 106 -5.86 3.69 13.24
CA ILE A 106 -5.92 4.59 14.40
C ILE A 106 -7.38 4.76 14.78
N ASN A 107 -7.75 4.26 15.95
CA ASN A 107 -9.14 4.28 16.41
C ASN A 107 -9.60 5.70 16.77
N PRO A 108 -10.91 5.98 16.67
CA PRO A 108 -11.46 7.25 17.11
C PRO A 108 -11.07 7.58 18.55
N GLY A 109 -10.66 8.82 18.78
CA GLY A 109 -10.22 9.30 20.09
C GLY A 109 -8.77 9.01 20.44
N SER A 110 -8.03 8.23 19.64
CA SER A 110 -6.61 7.98 19.84
C SER A 110 -5.75 8.98 19.06
N LEU A 111 -4.58 9.30 19.61
CA LEU A 111 -3.58 10.17 19.02
C LEU A 111 -2.33 9.35 18.65
N PHE A 112 -1.89 9.46 17.41
CA PHE A 112 -0.64 8.88 16.97
C PHE A 112 0.34 9.97 16.51
N ILE A 113 1.49 10.03 17.18
CA ILE A 113 2.54 11.03 16.88
C ILE A 113 3.75 10.30 16.31
N LEU A 114 4.23 10.75 15.15
CA LEU A 114 5.39 10.19 14.48
C LEU A 114 6.19 11.27 13.77
N GLN A 115 7.46 10.94 13.45
CA GLN A 115 8.33 11.82 12.67
C GLN A 115 8.17 11.53 11.17
N ASN A 116 8.44 10.31 10.71
CA ASN A 116 8.34 9.94 9.31
C ASN A 116 7.46 8.70 9.10
N LEU A 117 6.82 8.66 7.93
CA LEU A 117 5.97 7.56 7.51
C LEU A 117 6.42 7.04 6.15
N ASP A 118 6.77 5.75 6.07
CA ASP A 118 7.06 5.04 4.84
C ASP A 118 5.91 4.10 4.49
N LEU A 119 5.40 4.19 3.27
CA LEU A 119 4.32 3.37 2.74
C LEU A 119 4.81 2.59 1.52
N TYR A 120 4.62 1.26 1.52
CA TYR A 120 4.98 0.38 0.41
C TYR A 120 3.74 0.03 -0.41
N GLU A 121 3.84 0.24 -1.70
CA GLU A 121 2.72 0.08 -2.64
C GLU A 121 2.01 -1.27 -2.53
N ASN A 122 0.67 -1.23 -2.67
CA ASN A 122 -0.26 -2.37 -2.71
C ASN A 122 -0.26 -3.32 -1.50
N LYS A 123 0.64 -3.10 -0.55
CA LYS A 123 0.76 -3.96 0.62
C LYS A 123 0.52 -3.22 1.92
N ALA A 124 0.61 -1.88 1.87
CA ALA A 124 0.42 -1.02 3.02
C ALA A 124 -0.95 -0.33 2.96
N SER A 125 -1.67 -0.33 4.06
CA SER A 125 -2.87 0.49 4.21
C SER A 125 -2.85 1.24 5.53
N LEU A 126 -3.29 2.49 5.48
CA LEU A 126 -3.45 3.35 6.64
C LEU A 126 -4.92 3.74 6.76
N HIS A 127 -5.49 3.53 7.93
CA HIS A 127 -6.85 3.95 8.26
C HIS A 127 -6.78 4.86 9.48
N SER A 128 -7.45 5.99 9.44
CA SER A 128 -7.49 6.86 10.61
C SER A 128 -8.91 7.32 10.92
N GLY A 129 -9.45 6.80 12.01
CA GLY A 129 -10.59 7.40 12.70
C GLY A 129 -10.17 8.33 13.84
N GLY A 130 -8.87 8.31 14.18
CA GLY A 130 -8.25 9.15 15.20
C GLY A 130 -7.43 10.29 14.60
N THR A 131 -6.51 10.81 15.40
CA THR A 131 -5.63 11.93 15.01
C THR A 131 -4.22 11.42 14.73
N ILE A 132 -3.63 11.86 13.61
CA ILE A 132 -2.24 11.58 13.26
C ILE A 132 -1.50 12.91 13.18
N LEU A 133 -0.42 13.04 13.95
CA LEU A 133 0.51 14.16 13.88
C LEU A 133 1.85 13.69 13.33
N LEU A 134 2.22 14.19 12.17
CA LEU A 134 3.47 13.87 11.49
C LEU A 134 4.34 15.12 11.38
N SER A 135 5.55 15.05 11.94
CA SER A 135 6.46 16.21 11.98
C SER A 135 7.51 16.22 10.85
N GLY A 136 7.70 15.11 10.17
CA GLY A 136 8.70 14.98 9.11
C GLY A 136 8.05 14.81 7.73
N ARG A 137 8.30 13.68 7.07
CA ARG A 137 7.86 13.42 5.69
C ARG A 137 7.10 12.11 5.56
N ILE A 138 6.30 12.03 4.49
CA ILE A 138 5.78 10.76 3.98
C ILE A 138 6.65 10.34 2.81
N THR A 139 7.05 9.08 2.78
CA THR A 139 7.75 8.47 1.64
C THR A 139 6.90 7.32 1.11
N PHE A 140 6.68 7.33 -0.18
CA PHE A 140 6.01 6.25 -0.90
C PHE A 140 7.03 5.44 -1.69
N HIS A 141 7.01 4.11 -1.53
CA HIS A 141 7.89 3.18 -2.23
C HIS A 141 7.06 2.40 -3.26
N LYS A 142 7.28 2.72 -4.53
CA LYS A 142 6.63 2.04 -5.66
C LYS A 142 7.55 0.96 -6.22
N THR A 143 7.03 -0.26 -6.33
CA THR A 143 7.70 -1.36 -7.00
C THR A 143 7.12 -1.58 -8.39
N PHE A 144 7.97 -1.58 -9.40
CA PHE A 144 7.63 -1.79 -10.79
C PHE A 144 7.86 -3.27 -11.13
N GLU A 145 6.78 -4.02 -11.32
CA GLU A 145 6.87 -5.45 -11.64
C GLU A 145 7.49 -5.68 -13.02
N GLU A 146 7.12 -4.83 -13.99
CA GLU A 146 7.61 -4.89 -15.36
C GLU A 146 8.22 -3.54 -15.78
N PRO A 147 9.54 -3.36 -15.68
CA PRO A 147 10.22 -2.18 -16.24
C PRO A 147 9.93 -2.02 -17.73
N GLY A 148 9.96 -0.79 -18.22
CA GLY A 148 9.58 -0.46 -19.61
C GLY A 148 8.08 -0.33 -19.85
N LYS A 149 7.24 -0.61 -18.85
CA LYS A 149 5.80 -0.40 -18.92
C LYS A 149 5.36 0.78 -18.08
N TRP A 150 4.22 1.35 -18.43
CA TRP A 150 3.63 2.49 -17.77
C TRP A 150 2.71 2.05 -16.63
N TYR A 151 2.73 2.83 -15.54
CA TYR A 151 1.89 2.63 -14.36
C TYR A 151 1.22 3.93 -13.97
N PHE A 152 -0.01 3.85 -13.48
CA PHE A 152 -0.67 4.99 -12.87
C PHE A 152 -0.07 5.28 -11.50
N ILE A 153 0.08 6.58 -11.20
CA ILE A 153 0.54 7.08 -9.90
C ILE A 153 -0.07 8.44 -9.60
N SER A 154 -0.26 8.72 -8.33
CA SER A 154 -0.64 10.03 -7.82
C SER A 154 -0.10 10.22 -6.41
N PHE A 155 -0.11 11.47 -5.94
CA PHE A 155 0.35 11.79 -4.59
C PHE A 155 -0.64 12.73 -3.89
N PRO A 156 -0.85 12.57 -2.56
CA PRO A 156 -1.63 13.50 -1.76
C PRO A 156 -0.84 14.78 -1.40
N PHE A 157 0.37 14.91 -1.87
CA PHE A 157 1.28 16.04 -1.67
C PHE A 157 2.08 16.30 -2.95
N ASP A 158 2.66 17.50 -3.07
CA ASP A 158 3.56 17.80 -4.16
C ASP A 158 4.89 17.05 -3.99
N VAL A 159 5.35 16.39 -5.06
CA VAL A 159 6.67 15.74 -5.08
C VAL A 159 7.60 16.59 -5.95
N TYR A 160 8.65 17.07 -5.33
CA TYR A 160 9.69 17.84 -5.98
C TYR A 160 10.87 16.94 -6.38
N PRO A 161 11.72 17.31 -7.36
CA PRO A 161 12.87 16.50 -7.75
C PRO A 161 13.75 16.02 -6.59
N PRO A 162 14.09 16.83 -5.56
CA PRO A 162 14.87 16.36 -4.41
C PRO A 162 14.14 15.35 -3.51
N GLY A 163 12.84 15.17 -3.66
CA GLY A 163 12.05 14.16 -2.94
C GLY A 163 12.03 12.79 -3.62
N ILE A 164 12.68 12.65 -4.77
CA ILE A 164 12.76 11.41 -5.53
C ILE A 164 14.07 10.70 -5.20
N ASP A 165 14.08 9.39 -5.26
CA ASP A 165 15.26 8.56 -5.03
C ASP A 165 16.46 9.01 -5.88
N LEU A 166 17.55 9.40 -5.22
CA LEU A 166 18.77 9.93 -5.85
C LEU A 166 19.49 8.93 -6.78
N HIS A 167 19.14 7.64 -6.71
CA HIS A 167 19.70 6.62 -7.59
C HIS A 167 19.04 6.59 -8.97
N PHE A 168 17.98 7.38 -9.16
CA PHE A 168 17.26 7.46 -10.42
C PHE A 168 17.32 8.88 -11.00
N GLU A 169 17.31 8.97 -12.31
CA GLU A 169 17.26 10.22 -13.06
C GLU A 169 16.03 10.27 -13.97
N GLN A 170 15.34 11.40 -13.99
CA GLN A 170 14.25 11.61 -14.94
C GLN A 170 14.81 11.82 -16.36
N LYS A 171 14.14 11.22 -17.35
CA LYS A 171 14.41 11.43 -18.78
C LYS A 171 13.14 11.84 -19.52
N ASP A 172 13.32 12.57 -20.62
CA ASP A 172 12.24 13.05 -21.49
C ASP A 172 11.97 12.11 -22.67
N ALA A 173 12.71 11.00 -22.78
CA ALA A 173 12.64 10.05 -23.88
C ALA A 173 11.69 8.87 -23.58
N THR A 174 11.68 7.90 -24.48
CA THR A 174 10.98 6.62 -24.29
C THR A 174 11.79 5.71 -23.38
N PRO A 175 11.14 4.77 -22.62
CA PRO A 175 11.81 3.89 -21.65
C PRO A 175 12.76 2.87 -22.29
N ASN A 176 13.86 3.27 -22.89
CA ASN A 176 14.79 2.37 -23.59
C ASN A 176 16.25 2.87 -23.65
N ASP A 177 16.62 3.87 -22.84
CA ASP A 177 17.97 4.46 -22.90
C ASP A 177 19.03 3.62 -22.17
N GLY A 178 18.63 2.75 -21.27
CA GLY A 178 19.48 1.92 -20.42
C GLY A 178 20.07 2.64 -19.24
N GLY A 179 19.67 2.26 -18.04
CA GLY A 179 20.14 2.79 -16.78
C GLY A 179 19.03 2.91 -15.73
N ASN A 180 19.35 3.56 -14.63
CA ASN A 180 18.37 3.85 -13.58
C ASN A 180 17.60 5.13 -13.94
N TYR A 181 16.79 5.06 -14.98
CA TYR A 181 15.99 6.16 -15.48
C TYR A 181 14.50 5.93 -15.22
N PHE A 182 13.77 7.03 -15.08
CA PHE A 182 12.31 7.00 -15.05
C PHE A 182 11.73 8.09 -15.97
N TYR A 183 10.51 7.84 -16.41
CA TYR A 183 9.79 8.66 -17.37
C TYR A 183 8.41 8.99 -16.82
N VAL A 184 7.94 10.21 -17.07
CA VAL A 184 6.68 10.71 -16.54
C VAL A 184 5.84 11.32 -17.66
N GLN A 185 4.56 11.00 -17.69
CA GLN A 185 3.58 11.65 -18.56
C GLN A 185 2.38 12.14 -17.76
N SER A 186 1.88 13.30 -18.12
CA SER A 186 0.64 13.87 -17.61
C SER A 186 -0.49 13.68 -18.64
N TYR A 187 -1.70 13.57 -18.12
CA TYR A 187 -2.88 13.47 -18.96
C TYR A 187 -3.43 14.86 -19.30
N ASN A 188 -3.80 15.07 -20.58
CA ASN A 188 -4.42 16.28 -21.08
C ASN A 188 -5.83 16.00 -21.60
N GLY A 189 -6.86 16.31 -20.78
CA GLY A 189 -8.26 16.09 -21.12
C GLY A 189 -8.78 16.95 -22.27
N ASP A 190 -8.20 18.15 -22.47
CA ASP A 190 -8.58 19.08 -23.56
C ASP A 190 -8.09 18.56 -24.92
N LYS A 191 -6.90 17.97 -24.95
CA LYS A 191 -6.44 17.26 -26.14
C LYS A 191 -7.33 16.06 -26.47
N ARG A 192 -7.74 15.28 -25.45
CA ARG A 192 -8.67 14.19 -25.67
C ARG A 192 -9.99 14.67 -26.27
N ALA A 193 -10.54 15.77 -25.77
CA ALA A 193 -11.80 16.29 -26.23
C ALA A 193 -11.73 16.76 -27.72
N SER A 194 -10.57 17.26 -28.15
CA SER A 194 -10.35 17.76 -29.51
C SER A 194 -9.75 16.73 -30.47
N SER A 195 -9.14 15.65 -29.97
CA SER A 195 -8.48 14.60 -30.75
C SER A 195 -9.30 13.32 -30.79
N ASN A 196 -9.13 12.57 -31.89
CA ASN A 196 -9.65 11.20 -32.00
C ASN A 196 -8.58 10.14 -31.72
N GLN A 197 -7.38 10.54 -31.28
CA GLN A 197 -6.24 9.65 -31.06
C GLN A 197 -5.83 9.64 -29.58
N SER A 198 -5.96 8.51 -28.91
CA SER A 198 -5.69 8.36 -27.49
C SER A 198 -4.21 8.60 -27.10
N ALA A 199 -3.28 8.31 -28.01
CA ALA A 199 -1.84 8.49 -27.74
C ALA A 199 -1.41 9.96 -27.64
N GLU A 200 -2.14 10.88 -28.24
CA GLU A 200 -1.82 12.31 -28.26
C GLU A 200 -2.23 13.03 -26.97
N ASN A 201 -3.04 12.39 -26.13
CA ASN A 201 -3.58 12.96 -24.90
C ASN A 201 -2.61 12.86 -23.71
N TRP A 202 -1.49 12.20 -23.93
CA TRP A 202 -0.43 12.06 -22.94
C TRP A 202 0.75 12.96 -23.31
N GLU A 203 1.17 13.77 -22.34
CA GLU A 203 2.24 14.74 -22.51
C GLU A 203 3.42 14.38 -21.62
N VAL A 204 4.61 14.36 -22.20
CA VAL A 204 5.85 14.20 -21.44
C VAL A 204 5.97 15.34 -20.44
N VAL A 205 6.17 15.00 -19.17
CA VAL A 205 6.47 15.99 -18.14
C VAL A 205 7.95 16.33 -18.24
N PRO A 206 8.30 17.59 -18.53
CA PRO A 206 9.70 17.98 -18.69
C PRO A 206 10.43 17.90 -17.35
N ILE A 207 11.77 17.77 -17.42
CA ILE A 207 12.64 17.86 -16.23
C ILE A 207 12.39 19.19 -15.54
N ARG A 208 12.13 19.15 -14.24
CA ARG A 208 11.76 20.32 -13.44
C ARG A 208 12.93 20.79 -12.58
N PRO A 209 13.06 22.12 -12.33
CA PRO A 209 13.93 22.63 -11.28
C PRO A 209 13.48 22.14 -9.88
N ASP A 210 14.40 22.12 -8.92
CA ASP A 210 14.16 21.63 -7.56
C ASP A 210 13.03 22.33 -6.80
N ASN A 211 12.65 23.52 -7.19
CA ASN A 211 11.58 24.31 -6.56
C ASN A 211 10.22 24.21 -7.28
N VAL A 212 10.14 23.45 -8.36
CA VAL A 212 8.90 23.20 -9.11
C VAL A 212 8.50 21.73 -8.93
N PRO A 213 7.26 21.42 -8.55
CA PRO A 213 6.86 20.04 -8.37
C PRO A 213 6.88 19.28 -9.68
N LEU A 214 7.46 18.08 -9.66
CA LEU A 214 7.37 17.13 -10.76
C LEU A 214 5.99 16.45 -10.77
N PHE A 215 5.49 16.11 -9.59
CA PHE A 215 4.14 15.61 -9.41
C PHE A 215 3.35 16.59 -8.53
N GLU A 216 2.27 17.11 -9.08
CA GLU A 216 1.34 17.97 -8.35
C GLU A 216 0.36 17.11 -7.53
N LYS A 217 0.04 17.55 -6.33
CA LYS A 217 -0.90 16.85 -5.45
C LYS A 217 -2.24 16.61 -6.12
N ASN A 218 -2.84 15.46 -5.83
CA ASN A 218 -4.19 15.07 -6.25
C ASN A 218 -4.38 14.90 -7.76
N LYS A 219 -3.30 14.98 -8.54
CA LYS A 219 -3.28 14.78 -9.99
C LYS A 219 -2.69 13.41 -10.31
N GLY A 220 -3.27 12.73 -11.28
CA GLY A 220 -2.75 11.46 -11.75
C GLY A 220 -1.72 11.62 -12.86
N TYR A 221 -0.79 10.69 -12.91
CA TYR A 221 0.28 10.62 -13.90
C TYR A 221 0.49 9.19 -14.36
N LEU A 222 1.18 9.05 -15.48
CA LEU A 222 1.84 7.81 -15.87
C LEU A 222 3.33 7.91 -15.54
N ILE A 223 3.87 6.81 -15.03
CA ILE A 223 5.29 6.65 -14.76
C ILE A 223 5.78 5.32 -15.29
N ALA A 224 6.98 5.28 -15.83
CA ALA A 224 7.67 4.06 -16.23
C ALA A 224 9.11 4.09 -15.76
N LEU A 225 9.68 2.93 -15.42
CA LEU A 225 11.13 2.76 -15.33
C LEU A 225 11.69 2.37 -16.69
N ASP A 226 12.97 2.65 -16.89
CA ASP A 226 13.69 2.14 -18.05
C ASP A 226 13.64 0.60 -18.09
N GLU A 227 13.44 0.05 -19.26
CA GLU A 227 13.30 -1.40 -19.48
C GLU A 227 14.54 -2.20 -19.02
N LYS A 228 15.71 -1.57 -19.02
CA LYS A 228 17.00 -2.20 -18.66
C LYS A 228 17.41 -1.95 -17.20
N THR A 229 16.62 -1.23 -16.43
CA THR A 229 16.96 -1.01 -15.01
C THR A 229 16.86 -2.31 -14.20
N THR A 230 17.80 -2.50 -13.31
CA THR A 230 17.82 -3.64 -12.37
C THR A 230 17.15 -3.29 -11.04
N ASN A 231 17.18 -2.02 -10.65
CA ASN A 231 16.47 -1.54 -9.47
C ASN A 231 14.99 -1.27 -9.83
N ARG A 232 14.09 -2.00 -9.20
CA ARG A 232 12.65 -1.94 -9.49
C ARG A 232 11.83 -1.14 -8.49
N THR A 233 12.47 -0.54 -7.50
CA THR A 233 11.77 0.25 -6.48
C THR A 233 12.25 1.68 -6.54
N LEU A 234 11.31 2.60 -6.75
CA LEU A 234 11.53 4.03 -6.75
C LEU A 234 10.74 4.66 -5.59
N SER A 235 11.37 5.53 -4.83
CA SER A 235 10.74 6.21 -3.70
C SER A 235 10.49 7.68 -3.97
N PHE A 236 9.41 8.19 -3.37
CA PHE A 236 8.92 9.56 -3.52
C PHE A 236 8.59 10.12 -2.16
N SER A 237 9.15 11.26 -1.81
CA SER A 237 8.96 11.88 -0.50
C SER A 237 8.33 13.25 -0.61
N SER A 238 7.45 13.57 0.33
CA SER A 238 7.01 14.94 0.57
C SER A 238 8.15 15.79 1.11
N ARG A 239 8.01 17.12 1.03
CA ARG A 239 8.82 18.02 1.87
C ARG A 239 8.30 17.97 3.32
N PRO A 240 9.18 18.14 4.31
CA PRO A 240 8.73 18.36 5.68
C PRO A 240 7.83 19.59 5.75
N GLY A 241 6.69 19.46 6.43
CA GLY A 241 5.73 20.56 6.58
C GLY A 241 4.73 20.75 5.42
N ASP A 242 4.91 20.11 4.27
CA ASP A 242 3.95 20.17 3.16
C ASP A 242 2.71 19.28 3.41
N ILE A 243 2.72 18.50 4.47
CA ILE A 243 1.64 17.62 4.84
C ILE A 243 0.83 18.28 5.94
N PRO A 244 -0.49 18.45 5.75
CA PRO A 244 -1.35 19.00 6.79
C PRO A 244 -1.29 18.17 8.07
N GLU A 245 -1.38 18.83 9.22
CA GLU A 245 -1.70 18.12 10.46
C GLU A 245 -2.92 17.22 10.25
N ASN A 246 -2.87 16.02 10.79
CA ASN A 246 -3.95 15.05 10.66
C ASN A 246 -4.28 14.68 9.20
N PHE A 247 -3.28 14.49 8.38
CA PHE A 247 -3.38 14.27 6.93
C PHE A 247 -4.27 13.09 6.50
N ALA A 248 -4.54 12.15 7.37
CA ALA A 248 -5.42 11.02 7.08
C ALA A 248 -6.89 11.33 7.43
N ASN A 249 -7.19 12.50 8.00
CA ASN A 249 -8.52 12.95 8.36
C ASN A 249 -8.65 14.49 8.25
N ILE A 250 -8.37 15.03 7.09
CA ILE A 250 -8.26 16.49 6.84
C ILE A 250 -9.59 17.17 6.45
N GLY A 251 -10.71 16.51 6.61
CA GLY A 251 -12.02 17.07 6.23
C GLY A 251 -12.29 16.93 4.72
N ALA A 252 -13.14 17.82 4.19
CA ALA A 252 -13.47 17.77 2.76
C ALA A 252 -12.33 18.30 1.89
N ILE A 253 -11.96 17.52 0.88
CA ILE A 253 -10.98 17.89 -0.16
C ILE A 253 -11.77 18.13 -1.44
N ALA A 254 -11.49 19.22 -2.14
CA ALA A 254 -12.04 19.53 -3.45
C ALA A 254 -10.94 19.49 -4.50
N ILE A 255 -11.13 18.69 -5.54
CA ILE A 255 -10.25 18.64 -6.71
C ILE A 255 -11.01 19.30 -7.87
N PRO A 256 -10.50 20.43 -8.41
CA PRO A 256 -11.18 21.11 -9.49
C PRO A 256 -11.13 20.29 -10.78
N LEU A 257 -12.26 20.20 -11.48
CA LEU A 257 -12.42 19.54 -12.77
C LEU A 257 -12.85 20.61 -13.78
N ASN A 258 -11.85 21.35 -14.29
CA ASN A 258 -12.05 22.53 -15.14
C ASN A 258 -11.54 22.21 -16.55
N SER A 259 -12.43 21.75 -17.43
CA SER A 259 -12.14 21.62 -18.85
C SER A 259 -13.11 22.48 -19.64
N ASP A 260 -12.60 23.33 -20.47
CA ASP A 260 -13.38 24.28 -21.30
C ASP A 260 -13.57 23.79 -22.75
N SER A 261 -13.11 22.59 -23.10
CA SER A 261 -13.22 22.14 -24.48
C SER A 261 -14.63 21.81 -24.84
N SER A 262 -15.23 22.61 -25.68
CA SER A 262 -16.58 22.47 -26.22
C SER A 262 -16.59 21.87 -27.65
N SER A 263 -15.44 21.57 -28.21
CA SER A 263 -15.28 21.07 -29.58
C SER A 263 -14.92 19.59 -29.60
N GLY A 264 -15.44 18.84 -30.56
CA GLY A 264 -15.11 17.43 -30.77
C GLY A 264 -16.20 16.43 -30.34
N ASN A 265 -15.83 15.16 -30.20
CA ASN A 265 -16.75 14.11 -29.84
C ASN A 265 -17.12 14.18 -28.34
N GLN A 266 -18.42 14.31 -28.03
CA GLN A 266 -18.94 14.41 -26.66
C GLN A 266 -18.52 13.23 -25.75
N GLU A 267 -18.24 12.05 -26.30
CA GLU A 267 -17.76 10.90 -25.55
C GLU A 267 -16.37 11.14 -24.95
N ASN A 268 -15.56 11.99 -25.60
CA ASN A 268 -14.20 12.35 -25.19
C ASN A 268 -14.15 13.54 -24.26
N HIS A 269 -15.25 14.24 -24.04
CA HIS A 269 -15.28 15.43 -23.17
C HIS A 269 -15.31 15.06 -21.70
N GLY A 270 -14.74 15.93 -20.87
CA GLY A 270 -14.87 15.92 -19.43
C GLY A 270 -14.13 14.79 -18.72
N TRP A 271 -13.11 14.21 -19.32
CA TRP A 271 -12.28 13.20 -18.69
C TRP A 271 -11.12 13.82 -17.91
N TYR A 272 -10.96 13.40 -16.66
CA TYR A 272 -9.91 13.87 -15.76
C TYR A 272 -9.21 12.69 -15.10
N LEU A 273 -7.89 12.73 -15.07
CA LEU A 273 -7.08 11.79 -14.30
C LEU A 273 -6.77 12.39 -12.93
N CYS A 274 -7.50 11.93 -11.94
CA CYS A 274 -7.38 12.36 -10.55
C CYS A 274 -6.52 11.38 -9.74
N GLY A 275 -6.04 11.84 -8.58
CA GLY A 275 -5.35 11.02 -7.61
C GLY A 275 -6.13 10.84 -6.31
N ASN A 276 -5.86 9.74 -5.61
CA ASN A 276 -6.29 9.59 -4.23
C ASN A 276 -5.60 10.68 -3.37
N PRO A 277 -6.36 11.62 -2.79
CA PRO A 277 -5.77 12.73 -2.03
C PRO A 277 -5.38 12.35 -0.60
N LEU A 278 -5.51 11.07 -0.24
CA LEU A 278 -5.17 10.58 1.09
C LEU A 278 -4.01 9.57 1.00
N PRO A 279 -3.05 9.61 1.92
CA PRO A 279 -2.06 8.53 2.08
C PRO A 279 -2.67 7.31 2.79
N ALA A 280 -3.94 7.09 2.56
CA ALA A 280 -4.79 6.08 3.17
C ALA A 280 -5.73 5.48 2.12
N LEU A 281 -6.43 4.42 2.45
CA LEU A 281 -7.53 3.92 1.62
C LEU A 281 -8.61 4.99 1.48
N LEU A 282 -9.08 5.19 0.25
CA LEU A 282 -10.20 6.05 -0.07
C LEU A 282 -11.41 5.20 -0.46
N PRO A 283 -12.37 4.99 0.44
CA PRO A 283 -13.64 4.38 0.11
C PRO A 283 -14.40 5.23 -0.92
N LEU A 284 -14.94 4.61 -1.97
CA LEU A 284 -15.64 5.35 -3.02
C LEU A 284 -16.87 6.10 -2.50
N THR A 285 -17.47 5.60 -1.42
CA THR A 285 -18.59 6.25 -0.72
C THR A 285 -18.24 7.58 -0.06
N GLN A 286 -16.96 7.91 0.09
CA GLN A 286 -16.49 9.21 0.56
C GLN A 286 -16.41 10.26 -0.54
N ILE A 287 -16.54 9.86 -1.80
CA ILE A 287 -16.64 10.78 -2.93
C ILE A 287 -18.08 11.29 -3.00
N GLU A 288 -18.25 12.61 -2.87
CA GLU A 288 -19.56 13.22 -2.90
C GLU A 288 -20.19 13.11 -4.29
N LYS A 289 -21.45 12.74 -4.33
CA LYS A 289 -22.22 12.69 -5.57
C LYS A 289 -22.48 14.10 -6.07
N ASN A 290 -22.19 14.32 -7.34
CA ASN A 290 -22.45 15.58 -8.01
C ASN A 290 -23.17 15.28 -9.34
N ARG A 291 -24.17 16.10 -9.70
CA ARG A 291 -24.92 15.92 -10.95
C ARG A 291 -24.06 16.07 -12.20
N ALA A 292 -22.96 16.79 -12.11
CA ALA A 292 -22.03 16.95 -13.21
C ALA A 292 -21.15 15.71 -13.41
N LEU A 293 -20.97 14.86 -12.39
CA LEU A 293 -20.23 13.60 -12.50
C LEU A 293 -21.15 12.50 -13.02
N ASP A 294 -20.60 11.55 -13.79
CA ASP A 294 -21.34 10.38 -14.27
C ASP A 294 -21.60 9.32 -13.19
N GLY A 295 -21.14 9.56 -11.95
CA GLY A 295 -21.34 8.68 -10.79
C GLY A 295 -20.39 7.49 -10.72
N ASN A 296 -19.35 7.48 -11.52
CA ASN A 296 -18.39 6.39 -11.62
C ASN A 296 -16.94 6.86 -11.49
N ILE A 297 -16.07 5.92 -11.17
CA ILE A 297 -14.64 6.02 -11.41
C ILE A 297 -14.19 4.92 -12.39
N TYR A 298 -13.08 5.16 -13.05
CA TYR A 298 -12.51 4.22 -14.01
C TYR A 298 -11.07 3.92 -13.63
N VAL A 299 -10.79 2.66 -13.38
CA VAL A 299 -9.49 2.18 -12.88
C VAL A 299 -8.95 1.12 -13.83
N TYR A 300 -7.67 1.21 -14.15
CA TYR A 300 -7.00 0.22 -14.96
C TYR A 300 -6.65 -1.03 -14.13
N ASP A 301 -7.03 -2.23 -14.60
CA ASP A 301 -6.88 -3.50 -13.87
C ASP A 301 -5.85 -4.46 -14.48
N GLY A 302 -5.02 -3.95 -15.38
CA GLY A 302 -4.05 -4.75 -16.14
C GLY A 302 -4.55 -5.27 -17.49
N ASN A 303 -5.86 -5.43 -17.64
CA ASN A 303 -6.49 -5.90 -18.89
C ASN A 303 -7.27 -4.80 -19.62
N GLY A 304 -7.58 -3.72 -18.92
CA GLY A 304 -8.36 -2.61 -19.42
C GLY A 304 -8.90 -1.76 -18.28
N TYR A 305 -9.87 -0.90 -18.61
CA TYR A 305 -10.52 -0.08 -17.58
C TYR A 305 -11.77 -0.77 -17.05
N LYS A 306 -11.87 -0.83 -15.72
CA LYS A 306 -13.10 -1.20 -15.02
C LYS A 306 -13.79 0.03 -14.49
N THR A 307 -15.10 0.01 -14.54
CA THR A 307 -15.97 1.05 -14.02
C THR A 307 -16.49 0.63 -12.67
N TYR A 308 -16.31 1.49 -11.67
CA TYR A 308 -16.83 1.30 -10.32
C TYR A 308 -17.75 2.46 -9.96
N SER A 309 -18.97 2.12 -9.53
CA SER A 309 -19.92 3.11 -9.05
C SER A 309 -19.43 3.74 -7.73
N LEU A 310 -19.67 5.02 -7.54
CA LEU A 310 -19.43 5.73 -6.27
C LEU A 310 -20.24 5.15 -5.09
N ASN A 311 -21.24 4.30 -5.37
CA ASN A 311 -22.01 3.59 -4.34
C ASN A 311 -21.42 2.21 -3.96
N SER A 312 -20.40 1.76 -4.68
CA SER A 312 -19.82 0.43 -4.44
C SER A 312 -19.01 0.38 -3.15
N ASN A 313 -18.88 -0.83 -2.60
CA ASN A 313 -18.09 -1.07 -1.39
C ASN A 313 -16.60 -1.25 -1.71
N TYR A 314 -16.06 -0.43 -2.62
CA TYR A 314 -14.65 -0.46 -3.00
C TYR A 314 -13.89 0.74 -2.43
N ALA A 315 -12.60 0.57 -2.25
CA ALA A 315 -11.68 1.64 -1.89
C ALA A 315 -10.46 1.66 -2.81
N LEU A 316 -10.01 2.86 -3.11
CA LEU A 316 -8.74 3.09 -3.81
C LEU A 316 -7.59 3.03 -2.81
N PRO A 317 -6.49 2.32 -3.13
CA PRO A 317 -5.30 2.33 -2.28
C PRO A 317 -4.65 3.73 -2.25
N PRO A 318 -3.78 3.98 -1.26
CA PRO A 318 -2.92 5.17 -1.27
C PRO A 318 -2.19 5.30 -2.61
N PHE A 319 -1.98 6.53 -3.07
CA PHE A 319 -1.21 6.85 -4.28
C PHE A 319 -1.80 6.33 -5.60
N ALA A 320 -3.03 5.84 -5.58
CA ALA A 320 -3.74 5.42 -6.78
C ALA A 320 -4.18 6.63 -7.62
N ALA A 321 -4.07 6.50 -8.94
CA ALA A 321 -4.74 7.40 -9.87
C ALA A 321 -5.92 6.70 -10.55
N PHE A 322 -6.94 7.49 -10.86
CA PHE A 322 -8.18 7.02 -11.46
C PHE A 322 -8.81 8.09 -12.34
N PHE A 323 -9.56 7.67 -13.35
CA PHE A 323 -10.32 8.60 -14.17
C PHE A 323 -11.70 8.85 -13.58
N VAL A 324 -12.16 10.09 -13.78
CA VAL A 324 -13.55 10.51 -13.59
C VAL A 324 -14.05 11.22 -14.85
N LYS A 325 -15.36 11.21 -15.07
CA LYS A 325 -15.99 11.93 -16.17
C LYS A 325 -16.99 12.96 -15.62
N ALA A 326 -16.82 14.21 -16.05
CA ALA A 326 -17.74 15.29 -15.72
C ALA A 326 -18.35 15.88 -17.00
N SER A 327 -19.65 16.19 -16.97
CA SER A 327 -20.41 16.79 -18.08
C SER A 327 -20.25 18.31 -18.18
N SER A 328 -19.73 18.94 -17.13
CA SER A 328 -19.47 20.38 -17.04
C SER A 328 -18.39 20.65 -15.98
N PRO A 329 -17.75 21.84 -15.99
CA PRO A 329 -16.81 22.24 -14.96
C PRO A 329 -17.42 22.08 -13.56
N THR A 330 -16.70 21.43 -12.66
CA THR A 330 -17.17 21.10 -11.31
C THR A 330 -15.98 20.79 -10.39
N GLU A 331 -16.25 20.26 -9.21
CA GLU A 331 -15.25 19.77 -8.27
C GLU A 331 -15.56 18.32 -7.90
N LEU A 332 -14.52 17.50 -7.84
CA LEU A 332 -14.57 16.20 -7.19
C LEU A 332 -14.35 16.42 -5.70
N LYS A 333 -15.41 16.30 -4.91
CA LYS A 333 -15.35 16.48 -3.45
C LYS A 333 -15.22 15.15 -2.75
N ILE A 334 -14.28 15.08 -1.82
CA ILE A 334 -13.98 13.90 -1.04
C ILE A 334 -14.06 14.27 0.44
N SER A 335 -14.87 13.52 1.20
CA SER A 335 -14.99 13.69 2.65
C SER A 335 -14.15 12.62 3.35
N SER A 336 -13.22 13.02 4.21
CA SER A 336 -12.38 12.10 4.95
C SER A 336 -13.00 11.59 6.28
N ASN A 337 -14.19 12.06 6.63
CA ASN A 337 -14.75 11.96 7.99
C ASN A 337 -15.53 10.66 8.29
N SER A 338 -15.54 9.67 7.42
CA SER A 338 -16.25 8.43 7.69
C SER A 338 -15.30 7.24 7.82
N THR A 339 -15.19 6.69 9.02
CA THR A 339 -14.64 5.35 9.22
C THR A 339 -15.56 4.34 8.53
N PRO A 340 -15.07 3.50 7.66
CA PRO A 340 -15.87 2.46 7.07
C PRO A 340 -16.31 1.47 8.16
N THR A 341 -17.61 1.36 8.37
CA THR A 341 -18.19 0.39 9.31
C THR A 341 -18.31 -1.03 8.75
N LYS A 342 -17.90 -1.23 7.50
CA LYS A 342 -17.97 -2.53 6.78
C LYS A 342 -16.63 -2.87 6.16
N ALA A 343 -16.39 -4.16 5.96
CA ALA A 343 -15.24 -4.61 5.17
C ALA A 343 -15.24 -3.94 3.79
N ILE A 344 -14.09 -3.39 3.43
CA ILE A 344 -13.89 -2.67 2.17
C ILE A 344 -13.11 -3.57 1.23
N ASN A 345 -13.60 -3.71 0.01
CA ASN A 345 -12.85 -4.35 -1.06
C ASN A 345 -11.87 -3.32 -1.67
N ILE A 346 -10.62 -3.67 -1.73
CA ILE A 346 -9.59 -2.78 -2.32
C ILE A 346 -9.57 -2.99 -3.83
N ILE A 347 -9.60 -1.88 -4.57
CA ILE A 347 -9.42 -1.88 -6.02
C ILE A 347 -7.92 -1.99 -6.31
N PRO A 348 -7.46 -3.06 -6.93
CA PRO A 348 -6.07 -3.15 -7.36
C PRO A 348 -5.75 -2.07 -8.41
N THR A 349 -4.60 -1.41 -8.29
CA THR A 349 -4.20 -0.29 -9.19
C THR A 349 -2.77 -0.37 -9.71
N ASN A 350 -1.99 -1.35 -9.25
CA ASN A 350 -0.59 -1.49 -9.68
C ASN A 350 -0.46 -2.50 -10.83
N PHE A 351 -1.06 -2.17 -11.96
CA PHE A 351 -0.95 -3.00 -13.16
C PHE A 351 -0.15 -2.29 -14.24
N PRO A 352 0.80 -2.98 -14.89
CA PRO A 352 1.52 -2.42 -16.01
C PRO A 352 0.62 -2.28 -17.24
N MET A 353 0.70 -1.14 -17.89
CA MET A 353 0.06 -0.92 -19.18
C MET A 353 0.97 -1.38 -20.32
N SER A 354 0.37 -1.87 -21.39
CA SER A 354 1.11 -2.15 -22.62
C SER A 354 1.74 -0.87 -23.19
N LYS A 355 2.62 -1.00 -24.19
CA LYS A 355 3.25 0.16 -24.87
C LYS A 355 2.23 1.11 -25.49
N SER A 356 1.04 0.63 -25.86
CA SER A 356 -0.08 1.47 -26.29
C SER A 356 -0.87 1.90 -25.05
N ILE A 357 -0.81 3.19 -24.75
CA ILE A 357 -1.61 3.79 -23.69
C ILE A 357 -3.05 3.82 -24.15
N THR A 358 -3.94 3.18 -23.39
CA THR A 358 -5.38 3.16 -23.64
C THR A 358 -6.10 4.12 -22.68
N GLU A 359 -7.28 4.54 -23.06
CA GLU A 359 -8.13 5.44 -22.27
C GLU A 359 -9.47 4.76 -21.96
N PRO A 360 -10.13 5.15 -20.87
CA PRO A 360 -11.45 4.63 -20.56
C PRO A 360 -12.50 5.15 -21.53
N HIS A 361 -13.50 4.31 -21.85
CA HIS A 361 -14.65 4.67 -22.67
C HIS A 361 -15.95 4.47 -21.88
N PRO A 362 -16.95 5.38 -21.99
CA PRO A 362 -18.16 5.32 -21.19
C PRO A 362 -19.04 4.09 -21.46
N ASN A 363 -18.95 3.53 -22.65
CA ASN A 363 -19.79 2.42 -23.10
C ASN A 363 -19.19 1.00 -22.91
N LYS A 364 -17.97 0.88 -22.40
CA LYS A 364 -17.52 -0.39 -21.87
C LYS A 364 -17.93 -0.49 -20.40
N GLN A 365 -19.24 -0.69 -20.18
CA GLN A 365 -19.63 -1.37 -18.96
C GLN A 365 -18.91 -2.72 -18.97
N SER A 366 -17.81 -2.82 -18.23
CA SER A 366 -17.52 -4.11 -17.65
C SER A 366 -18.75 -4.37 -16.78
N THR A 367 -19.59 -5.28 -17.17
CA THR A 367 -20.49 -5.90 -16.22
C THR A 367 -19.61 -6.16 -15.02
N GLU A 368 -19.94 -5.50 -13.90
CA GLU A 368 -19.46 -5.89 -12.59
C GLU A 368 -19.65 -7.41 -12.59
N ILE A 369 -18.54 -8.15 -12.83
CA ILE A 369 -18.56 -9.54 -12.48
C ILE A 369 -18.65 -9.41 -10.98
N GLU A 370 -19.86 -9.52 -10.43
CA GLU A 370 -20.02 -9.84 -9.03
C GLU A 370 -19.08 -11.02 -8.85
N LEU A 371 -17.93 -10.73 -8.24
CA LEU A 371 -17.05 -11.78 -7.76
C LEU A 371 -17.99 -12.65 -6.94
N PRO A 372 -18.15 -13.92 -7.29
CA PRO A 372 -19.14 -14.77 -6.66
C PRO A 372 -19.00 -14.56 -5.18
N ASN A 373 -20.10 -14.24 -4.52
CA ASN A 373 -20.17 -13.76 -3.15
C ASN A 373 -19.32 -14.67 -2.25
N THR A 374 -18.03 -14.34 -2.12
CA THR A 374 -17.04 -15.16 -1.39
C THR A 374 -17.13 -14.93 0.10
N GLU A 375 -18.03 -14.03 0.54
CA GLU A 375 -18.26 -13.72 1.94
C GLU A 375 -18.72 -14.93 2.75
N ASN A 376 -19.24 -15.96 2.10
CA ASN A 376 -19.75 -17.16 2.74
C ASN A 376 -18.85 -18.39 2.57
N PHE A 377 -17.76 -18.32 1.78
CA PHE A 377 -16.84 -19.46 1.71
C PHE A 377 -16.19 -19.70 3.05
N ARG A 378 -16.34 -20.93 3.57
CA ARG A 378 -15.77 -21.36 4.84
C ARG A 378 -15.06 -22.68 4.66
N PHE A 379 -13.99 -22.86 5.42
CA PHE A 379 -13.36 -24.17 5.60
C PHE A 379 -13.02 -24.38 7.07
N PHE A 380 -13.09 -25.61 7.49
CA PHE A 380 -12.71 -26.03 8.83
C PHE A 380 -12.28 -27.50 8.81
N ILE A 381 -11.54 -27.90 9.84
CA ILE A 381 -11.08 -29.28 10.01
C ILE A 381 -11.90 -29.89 11.13
N LYS A 382 -12.46 -31.02 10.85
CA LYS A 382 -13.20 -31.84 11.84
C LYS A 382 -12.93 -33.31 11.56
N ASP A 383 -12.59 -34.05 12.62
CA ASP A 383 -12.36 -35.50 12.59
C ASP A 383 -11.32 -35.92 11.49
N GLY A 384 -10.23 -35.16 11.35
CA GLY A 384 -9.21 -35.42 10.33
C GLY A 384 -9.67 -35.18 8.89
N GLN A 385 -10.77 -34.47 8.70
CA GLN A 385 -11.30 -34.14 7.37
C GLN A 385 -11.36 -32.61 7.15
N LEU A 386 -11.03 -32.19 5.97
CA LEU A 386 -11.22 -30.79 5.54
C LEU A 386 -12.63 -30.63 4.97
N HIS A 387 -13.42 -29.82 5.63
CA HIS A 387 -14.75 -29.43 5.18
C HIS A 387 -14.68 -28.10 4.48
N LEU A 388 -15.16 -28.04 3.25
CA LEU A 388 -15.31 -26.82 2.44
C LEU A 388 -16.80 -26.54 2.30
N GLN A 389 -17.23 -25.35 2.59
CA GLN A 389 -18.62 -24.91 2.49
C GLN A 389 -18.73 -23.64 1.64
N ASN A 390 -19.83 -23.55 0.89
CA ASN A 390 -20.14 -22.42 0.03
C ASN A 390 -19.02 -22.14 -1.00
N ILE A 391 -18.52 -23.19 -1.65
CA ILE A 391 -17.58 -23.07 -2.76
C ILE A 391 -18.29 -22.28 -3.87
N PRO A 392 -17.76 -21.11 -4.27
CA PRO A 392 -18.47 -20.19 -5.15
C PRO A 392 -18.61 -20.71 -6.58
N GLU A 393 -17.62 -21.44 -7.08
CA GLU A 393 -17.60 -21.99 -8.42
C GLU A 393 -16.72 -23.25 -8.54
N ALA A 394 -16.84 -23.94 -9.65
CA ALA A 394 -16.04 -25.14 -9.91
C ALA A 394 -14.57 -24.78 -10.17
N GLY A 395 -13.65 -25.59 -9.70
CA GLY A 395 -12.22 -25.37 -9.83
C GLY A 395 -11.39 -26.53 -9.30
N TYR A 396 -10.24 -26.17 -8.72
CA TYR A 396 -9.32 -27.11 -8.10
C TYR A 396 -8.93 -26.64 -6.70
N ILE A 397 -8.79 -27.59 -5.81
CA ILE A 397 -8.13 -27.41 -4.52
C ILE A 397 -6.78 -28.08 -4.56
N LYS A 398 -5.75 -27.41 -4.07
CA LYS A 398 -4.40 -27.95 -3.88
C LYS A 398 -3.95 -27.70 -2.46
N VAL A 399 -3.22 -28.64 -1.89
CA VAL A 399 -2.61 -28.53 -0.57
C VAL A 399 -1.12 -28.71 -0.72
N PHE A 400 -0.35 -27.75 -0.22
CA PHE A 400 1.09 -27.76 -0.28
C PHE A 400 1.66 -27.85 1.14
N ASN A 401 2.75 -28.60 1.31
CA ASN A 401 3.54 -28.52 2.53
C ASN A 401 4.38 -27.23 2.55
N MET A 402 5.06 -26.96 3.65
CA MET A 402 5.87 -25.75 3.80
C MET A 402 7.11 -25.69 2.88
N MET A 403 7.48 -26.82 2.25
CA MET A 403 8.52 -26.88 1.24
C MET A 403 8.01 -26.65 -0.19
N GLY A 404 6.71 -26.36 -0.34
CA GLY A 404 6.07 -26.10 -1.65
C GLY A 404 5.69 -27.35 -2.44
N HIS A 405 5.83 -28.55 -1.88
CA HIS A 405 5.37 -29.78 -2.53
C HIS A 405 3.85 -29.90 -2.47
N CYS A 406 3.22 -30.17 -3.60
CA CYS A 406 1.81 -30.44 -3.68
C CYS A 406 1.50 -31.82 -3.10
N MET A 407 0.90 -31.84 -1.92
CA MET A 407 0.54 -33.06 -1.19
C MET A 407 -0.78 -33.65 -1.68
N PHE A 408 -1.67 -32.79 -2.18
CA PHE A 408 -3.01 -33.19 -2.56
C PHE A 408 -3.56 -32.21 -3.60
N GLN A 409 -4.26 -32.74 -4.62
CA GLN A 409 -5.01 -31.95 -5.59
C GLN A 409 -6.33 -32.65 -5.91
N LYS A 410 -7.43 -31.89 -5.92
CA LYS A 410 -8.75 -32.41 -6.30
C LYS A 410 -9.57 -31.38 -7.03
N ARG A 411 -10.37 -31.82 -8.00
CA ARG A 411 -11.37 -30.97 -8.63
C ARG A 411 -12.53 -30.75 -7.67
N ILE A 412 -12.96 -29.50 -7.55
CA ILE A 412 -14.10 -29.10 -6.71
C ILE A 412 -15.24 -28.60 -7.59
N ARG A 413 -16.46 -28.72 -7.09
CA ARG A 413 -17.67 -28.16 -7.72
C ARG A 413 -18.24 -27.10 -6.78
N GLN A 414 -19.08 -26.24 -7.31
CA GLN A 414 -19.86 -25.30 -6.51
C GLN A 414 -20.62 -26.04 -5.39
N GLY A 415 -20.70 -25.47 -4.19
CA GLY A 415 -21.39 -26.04 -3.04
C GLY A 415 -20.47 -26.43 -1.90
N SER A 416 -20.59 -27.65 -1.38
CA SER A 416 -19.80 -28.12 -0.26
C SER A 416 -19.04 -29.40 -0.60
N LEU A 417 -17.88 -29.58 -0.02
CA LEU A 417 -17.03 -30.74 -0.23
C LEU A 417 -16.34 -31.15 1.08
N VAL A 418 -16.25 -32.44 1.32
CA VAL A 418 -15.43 -33.00 2.40
C VAL A 418 -14.26 -33.76 1.78
N VAL A 419 -13.06 -33.47 2.26
CA VAL A 419 -11.83 -34.08 1.77
C VAL A 419 -11.14 -34.75 2.96
N PRO A 420 -10.91 -36.06 2.92
CA PRO A 420 -10.18 -36.77 3.98
C PRO A 420 -8.69 -36.35 3.95
N PHE A 421 -8.17 -35.94 5.09
CA PHE A 421 -6.77 -35.65 5.33
C PHE A 421 -6.13 -36.70 6.25
N THR A 422 -6.22 -37.94 5.88
CA THR A 422 -5.61 -39.03 6.67
C THR A 422 -4.08 -38.93 6.58
N ASN A 423 -3.44 -38.97 7.75
CA ASN A 423 -1.98 -38.98 7.92
C ASN A 423 -1.25 -37.67 7.61
N LEU A 424 -1.89 -36.54 7.63
CA LEU A 424 -1.26 -35.22 7.55
C LEU A 424 -1.31 -34.55 8.91
N SER A 425 -0.16 -34.12 9.43
CA SER A 425 -0.05 -33.29 10.64
C SER A 425 0.92 -32.16 10.35
N GLY A 426 0.72 -31.01 11.01
CA GLY A 426 1.58 -29.83 10.82
C GLY A 426 0.95 -28.74 9.97
N MET A 427 1.79 -27.87 9.38
CA MET A 427 1.36 -26.67 8.67
C MET A 427 1.35 -26.89 7.16
N TYR A 428 0.25 -26.46 6.54
CA TYR A 428 0.03 -26.56 5.09
C TYR A 428 -0.53 -25.27 4.50
N ILE A 429 -0.39 -25.11 3.22
CA ILE A 429 -1.02 -24.05 2.42
C ILE A 429 -2.11 -24.68 1.57
N LEU A 430 -3.35 -24.28 1.81
CA LEU A 430 -4.51 -24.62 1.02
C LEU A 430 -4.70 -23.59 -0.08
N GLN A 431 -4.61 -23.99 -1.34
CA GLN A 431 -4.88 -23.16 -2.50
C GLN A 431 -6.21 -23.59 -3.12
N ILE A 432 -7.10 -22.62 -3.35
CA ILE A 432 -8.31 -22.81 -4.12
C ILE A 432 -8.18 -21.99 -5.39
N HIS A 433 -8.41 -22.63 -6.53
CA HIS A 433 -8.28 -22.01 -7.83
C HIS A 433 -9.46 -22.39 -8.71
N SER A 434 -10.11 -21.39 -9.29
CA SER A 434 -11.14 -21.52 -10.33
C SER A 434 -10.86 -20.53 -11.47
N ALA A 435 -11.73 -20.42 -12.43
CA ALA A 435 -11.57 -19.49 -13.55
C ALA A 435 -11.46 -18.02 -13.09
N ASN A 436 -12.24 -17.65 -12.06
CA ASN A 436 -12.37 -16.26 -11.60
C ASN A 436 -11.94 -16.06 -10.13
N TYR A 437 -11.38 -17.11 -9.49
CA TYR A 437 -11.12 -17.07 -8.06
C TYR A 437 -9.85 -17.86 -7.74
N GLN A 438 -8.92 -17.19 -7.05
CA GLN A 438 -7.73 -17.84 -6.49
C GLN A 438 -7.47 -17.30 -5.09
N LYS A 439 -7.44 -18.19 -4.11
CA LYS A 439 -7.07 -17.85 -2.74
C LYS A 439 -6.17 -18.89 -2.09
N HIS A 440 -5.38 -18.43 -1.15
CA HIS A 440 -4.47 -19.24 -0.36
C HIS A 440 -4.82 -19.08 1.12
N TYR A 441 -4.84 -20.19 1.83
CA TYR A 441 -5.12 -20.23 3.26
C TYR A 441 -4.04 -21.04 3.97
N LYS A 442 -3.58 -20.55 5.10
CA LYS A 442 -2.75 -21.32 6.00
C LYS A 442 -3.63 -22.26 6.83
N VAL A 443 -3.30 -23.54 6.85
CA VAL A 443 -4.03 -24.58 7.57
C VAL A 443 -3.06 -25.29 8.50
N VAL A 444 -3.46 -25.45 9.75
CA VAL A 444 -2.71 -26.25 10.72
C VAL A 444 -3.52 -27.49 11.01
N LEU A 445 -2.94 -28.64 10.72
CA LEU A 445 -3.51 -29.96 10.99
C LEU A 445 -2.95 -30.47 12.31
N PRO A 446 -3.78 -31.01 13.20
CA PRO A 446 -3.37 -31.53 14.52
C PRO A 446 -2.39 -32.67 14.43
#